data_5fa302c1234d93e0d824c38a2ec9208b
#
_entry.id   5fa302c1234d93e0d824c38a2ec9208b
#
_cell.length_a   1.000
_cell.length_b   1.000
_cell.length_c   1.000
_cell.angle_alpha   90.00
_cell.angle_beta   90.00
_cell.angle_gamma   90.00
#
_symmetry.space_group_name_H-M   'P 1'
#
loop_
_entity.id
_entity.type
_entity.pdbx_description
1 polymer ?
#
loop_
_entity_poly.entity_id
_entity_poly.type
_entity_poly.pdbx_seq_one_letter_code
_entity_poly.pdbx_strand_id
1 'polypeptide(L)'
;MAVPKTEVRCPECGHAQMESENFISTVCRSCSFYFKSSLARQSKKRKVNRVSIQKRELTCADCGAVQMVAEEAQSSTCLECGRHLELGHRLIEGEHLGNLSLEGELQIGTKGNFGGSKARAARIVLQGRASGFLEAAEWLRVEGQAKIRSGGKGNQLTILEGASLEAGDLLSFESGEVDGELRCETLSIAGMLRVGPRGRVVAEKIVFGELTVELGGRLSGYGEVKSKPAEARKEPASEDGISETSLQK
;
A
#
# COMPACT_ATOMS: atom_id res chain seq x y z
N MET A 1 -22.41 47.70 -22.34
CA MET A 1 -23.20 46.74 -23.16
C MET A 1 -23.03 45.36 -22.53
N ALA A 2 -24.12 44.67 -22.19
CA ALA A 2 -24.04 43.33 -21.59
C ALA A 2 -23.70 42.32 -22.71
N VAL A 3 -22.69 41.46 -22.48
CA VAL A 3 -22.33 40.41 -23.43
C VAL A 3 -23.44 39.34 -23.44
N PRO A 4 -24.00 39.01 -24.62
CA PRO A 4 -25.05 38.02 -24.73
C PRO A 4 -24.53 36.65 -24.21
N LYS A 5 -25.36 35.95 -23.42
CA LYS A 5 -25.03 34.65 -22.83
C LYS A 5 -25.89 33.56 -23.46
N THR A 6 -25.30 32.39 -23.65
CA THR A 6 -25.96 31.19 -24.17
C THR A 6 -25.87 30.04 -23.19
N GLU A 7 -26.91 29.21 -23.12
CA GLU A 7 -26.89 27.99 -22.34
C GLU A 7 -26.06 26.92 -23.06
N VAL A 8 -25.06 26.38 -22.36
CA VAL A 8 -24.25 25.29 -22.88
C VAL A 8 -24.31 24.11 -21.93
N ARG A 9 -24.25 22.90 -22.47
CA ARG A 9 -24.28 21.66 -21.67
C ARG A 9 -22.92 20.99 -21.70
N CYS A 10 -22.46 20.60 -20.53
CA CYS A 10 -21.25 19.82 -20.39
C CYS A 10 -21.39 18.50 -21.15
N PRO A 11 -20.46 18.13 -22.05
CA PRO A 11 -20.52 16.86 -22.77
C PRO A 11 -20.32 15.65 -21.87
N GLU A 12 -19.71 15.82 -20.70
CA GLU A 12 -19.41 14.75 -19.76
C GLU A 12 -20.57 14.45 -18.81
N CYS A 13 -21.07 15.47 -18.08
CA CYS A 13 -22.11 15.27 -17.05
C CYS A 13 -23.49 15.81 -17.42
N GLY A 14 -23.65 16.48 -18.57
CA GLY A 14 -24.92 17.05 -19.02
C GLY A 14 -25.33 18.32 -18.26
N HIS A 15 -24.55 18.83 -17.29
CA HIS A 15 -24.86 20.03 -16.54
C HIS A 15 -24.98 21.25 -17.47
N ALA A 16 -26.08 22.01 -17.32
CA ALA A 16 -26.32 23.24 -18.09
C ALA A 16 -25.73 24.45 -17.35
N GLN A 17 -24.97 25.27 -18.05
CA GLN A 17 -24.39 26.50 -17.51
C GLN A 17 -24.46 27.63 -18.56
N MET A 18 -24.47 28.87 -18.09
CA MET A 18 -24.53 30.07 -18.96
C MET A 18 -23.11 30.56 -19.26
N GLU A 19 -22.76 30.60 -20.54
CA GLU A 19 -21.47 31.10 -21.04
C GLU A 19 -21.68 32.27 -22.01
N SER A 20 -20.62 33.02 -22.28
CA SER A 20 -20.68 34.05 -23.32
C SER A 20 -20.93 33.40 -24.70
N GLU A 21 -21.72 34.03 -25.58
CA GLU A 21 -22.05 33.47 -26.88
C GLU A 21 -20.83 33.09 -27.73
N ASN A 22 -19.72 33.79 -27.52
CA ASN A 22 -18.45 33.59 -28.24
C ASN A 22 -17.39 32.93 -27.42
N PHE A 23 -17.78 32.09 -26.40
CA PHE A 23 -16.75 31.39 -25.62
C PHE A 23 -15.97 30.40 -26.49
N ILE A 24 -14.66 30.28 -26.23
CA ILE A 24 -13.77 29.35 -26.92
C ILE A 24 -13.73 28.03 -26.16
N SER A 25 -13.62 28.13 -24.84
CA SER A 25 -13.59 26.97 -23.94
C SER A 25 -14.04 27.39 -22.54
N THR A 26 -14.50 26.42 -21.77
CA THR A 26 -14.94 26.60 -20.37
C THR A 26 -14.74 25.35 -19.56
N VAL A 27 -14.87 25.47 -18.23
CA VAL A 27 -14.85 24.37 -17.28
C VAL A 27 -16.26 24.16 -16.73
N CYS A 28 -16.72 22.93 -16.69
CA CYS A 28 -18.00 22.59 -16.09
C CYS A 28 -18.00 22.90 -14.59
N ARG A 29 -18.99 23.68 -14.13
CA ARG A 29 -19.14 24.05 -12.71
C ARG A 29 -19.57 22.89 -11.81
N SER A 30 -20.06 21.79 -12.42
CA SER A 30 -20.51 20.62 -11.66
C SER A 30 -19.46 19.50 -11.57
N CYS A 31 -18.74 19.19 -12.67
CA CYS A 31 -17.80 18.07 -12.72
C CYS A 31 -16.35 18.49 -13.02
N SER A 32 -16.09 19.80 -13.16
CA SER A 32 -14.77 20.38 -13.49
C SER A 32 -14.18 19.92 -14.84
N PHE A 33 -14.98 19.30 -15.71
CA PHE A 33 -14.51 18.90 -17.03
C PHE A 33 -14.28 20.10 -17.92
N TYR A 34 -13.10 20.20 -18.53
CA TYR A 34 -12.75 21.24 -19.50
C TYR A 34 -13.26 20.86 -20.89
N PHE A 35 -13.97 21.74 -21.55
CA PHE A 35 -14.48 21.53 -22.93
C PHE A 35 -14.49 22.79 -23.78
N LYS A 36 -14.38 22.57 -25.10
CA LYS A 36 -14.41 23.63 -26.10
C LYS A 36 -15.83 23.84 -26.65
N SER A 37 -16.12 25.05 -27.15
CA SER A 37 -17.41 25.39 -27.72
C SER A 37 -17.85 24.46 -28.86
N SER A 38 -16.92 23.91 -29.63
CA SER A 38 -17.19 22.92 -30.68
C SER A 38 -17.79 21.61 -30.15
N LEU A 39 -17.41 21.19 -28.96
CA LEU A 39 -17.94 19.97 -28.29
C LEU A 39 -19.32 20.23 -27.67
N ALA A 40 -19.57 21.43 -27.14
CA ALA A 40 -20.84 21.80 -26.55
C ALA A 40 -21.99 21.82 -27.58
N ARG A 41 -21.70 22.18 -28.85
CA ARG A 41 -22.67 22.19 -29.94
C ARG A 41 -23.01 20.79 -30.50
N GLN A 42 -22.16 19.80 -30.26
CA GLN A 42 -22.33 18.39 -30.69
C GLN A 42 -23.11 17.51 -29.70
N SER A 43 -23.47 18.04 -28.54
CA SER A 43 -24.09 17.25 -27.46
C SER A 43 -25.58 16.96 -27.65
N LYS A 44 -26.09 16.89 -28.91
CA LYS A 44 -27.39 16.29 -29.16
C LYS A 44 -27.34 14.79 -28.88
N LYS A 45 -27.79 14.42 -27.66
CA LYS A 45 -28.17 13.04 -27.25
C LYS A 45 -27.14 11.95 -27.47
N ARG A 46 -25.93 12.05 -26.88
CA ARG A 46 -25.26 10.84 -26.45
C ARG A 46 -25.91 10.40 -25.12
N LYS A 47 -26.67 9.30 -25.15
CA LYS A 47 -26.92 8.53 -23.94
C LYS A 47 -25.54 8.11 -23.43
N VAL A 48 -25.06 8.80 -22.41
CA VAL A 48 -23.88 8.35 -21.67
C VAL A 48 -24.32 7.03 -21.03
N ASN A 49 -23.90 5.93 -21.62
CA ASN A 49 -23.86 4.68 -20.87
C ASN A 49 -22.98 5.01 -19.68
N ARG A 50 -23.59 5.17 -18.50
CA ARG A 50 -22.87 5.22 -17.24
C ARG A 50 -22.19 3.84 -17.10
N VAL A 51 -20.98 3.73 -17.61
CA VAL A 51 -20.08 2.67 -17.22
C VAL A 51 -20.00 2.82 -15.71
N SER A 52 -20.44 1.82 -14.98
CA SER A 52 -20.31 1.79 -13.53
C SER A 52 -18.81 1.78 -13.24
N ILE A 53 -18.24 2.96 -12.96
CA ILE A 53 -16.85 3.09 -12.56
C ILE A 53 -16.73 2.34 -11.25
N GLN A 54 -16.01 1.23 -11.26
CA GLN A 54 -15.68 0.50 -10.04
C GLN A 54 -14.84 1.45 -9.17
N LYS A 55 -15.19 1.51 -7.88
CA LYS A 55 -14.51 2.36 -6.93
C LYS A 55 -13.85 1.47 -5.89
N ARG A 56 -12.65 1.87 -5.48
CA ARG A 56 -11.93 1.28 -4.35
C ARG A 56 -11.83 2.26 -3.20
N GLU A 57 -11.78 1.72 -2.02
CA GLU A 57 -11.49 2.47 -0.80
C GLU A 57 -10.00 2.79 -0.73
N LEU A 58 -9.67 4.01 -0.32
CA LEU A 58 -8.32 4.49 -0.19
C LEU A 58 -8.17 5.23 1.14
N THR A 59 -7.21 4.83 1.95
CA THR A 59 -6.86 5.49 3.20
C THR A 59 -5.66 6.41 2.97
N CYS A 60 -5.81 7.69 3.25
CA CYS A 60 -4.71 8.64 3.16
C CYS A 60 -3.64 8.34 4.19
N ALA A 61 -2.41 8.14 3.74
CA ALA A 61 -1.29 7.79 4.60
C ALA A 61 -0.87 8.89 5.58
N ASP A 62 -1.26 10.14 5.33
CA ASP A 62 -0.86 11.27 6.19
C ASP A 62 -1.89 11.58 7.27
N CYS A 63 -3.17 11.62 6.93
CA CYS A 63 -4.22 12.00 7.86
C CYS A 63 -5.14 10.85 8.28
N GLY A 64 -4.98 9.66 7.68
CA GLY A 64 -5.82 8.50 7.96
C GLY A 64 -7.24 8.57 7.38
N ALA A 65 -7.60 9.65 6.66
CA ALA A 65 -8.93 9.79 6.08
C ALA A 65 -9.18 8.74 4.99
N VAL A 66 -10.36 8.14 5.01
CA VAL A 66 -10.80 7.15 4.04
C VAL A 66 -11.66 7.82 2.98
N GLN A 67 -11.37 7.56 1.71
CA GLN A 67 -12.13 8.09 0.57
C GLN A 67 -12.30 7.05 -0.53
N MET A 68 -13.36 7.22 -1.34
CA MET A 68 -13.63 6.36 -2.49
C MET A 68 -13.00 6.98 -3.75
N VAL A 69 -12.12 6.24 -4.42
CA VAL A 69 -11.48 6.65 -5.67
C VAL A 69 -11.85 5.67 -6.78
N ALA A 70 -11.83 6.12 -8.04
CA ALA A 70 -12.00 5.21 -9.16
C ALA A 70 -10.89 4.16 -9.16
N GLU A 71 -11.20 2.91 -9.46
CA GLU A 71 -10.22 1.81 -9.45
C GLU A 71 -9.06 2.07 -10.42
N GLU A 72 -9.35 2.68 -11.57
CA GLU A 72 -8.38 3.03 -12.61
C GLU A 72 -7.65 4.37 -12.36
N ALA A 73 -7.96 5.08 -11.25
CA ALA A 73 -7.34 6.36 -10.97
C ALA A 73 -5.84 6.18 -10.70
N GLN A 74 -5.02 6.95 -11.39
CA GLN A 74 -3.57 6.99 -11.18
C GLN A 74 -3.15 8.02 -10.14
N SER A 75 -4.00 8.97 -9.85
CA SER A 75 -3.79 9.94 -8.78
C SER A 75 -5.11 10.45 -8.24
N SER A 76 -5.09 10.99 -7.04
CA SER A 76 -6.21 11.63 -6.37
C SER A 76 -5.70 12.76 -5.47
N THR A 77 -6.61 13.49 -4.87
CA THR A 77 -6.30 14.44 -3.81
C THR A 77 -7.09 14.05 -2.58
N CYS A 78 -6.44 13.97 -1.43
CA CYS A 78 -7.13 13.70 -0.18
C CYS A 78 -8.14 14.82 0.11
N LEU A 79 -9.39 14.45 0.33
CA LEU A 79 -10.48 15.42 0.54
C LEU A 79 -10.34 16.14 1.89
N GLU A 80 -9.68 15.52 2.87
CA GLU A 80 -9.51 16.10 4.21
C GLU A 80 -8.27 16.99 4.34
N CYS A 81 -7.09 16.50 3.93
CA CYS A 81 -5.83 17.23 4.11
C CYS A 81 -5.31 17.93 2.84
N GLY A 82 -5.97 17.74 1.70
CA GLY A 82 -5.57 18.34 0.41
C GLY A 82 -4.31 17.75 -0.21
N ARG A 83 -3.72 16.69 0.38
CA ARG A 83 -2.52 16.07 -0.16
C ARG A 83 -2.78 15.37 -1.48
N HIS A 84 -1.86 15.52 -2.42
CA HIS A 84 -1.84 14.75 -3.65
C HIS A 84 -1.43 13.30 -3.35
N LEU A 85 -2.25 12.35 -3.82
CA LEU A 85 -2.05 10.91 -3.64
C LEU A 85 -1.73 10.30 -5.00
N GLU A 86 -0.54 9.73 -5.14
CA GLU A 86 -0.13 9.01 -6.33
C GLU A 86 -0.56 7.54 -6.18
N LEU A 87 -1.51 7.09 -7.00
CA LEU A 87 -2.17 5.78 -6.89
C LEU A 87 -1.66 4.78 -7.90
N GLY A 88 -0.89 5.26 -8.86
CA GLY A 88 -0.39 4.48 -9.97
C GLY A 88 0.77 3.57 -9.60
N HIS A 89 1.16 2.78 -10.59
CA HIS A 89 2.39 2.00 -10.58
C HIS A 89 3.56 2.89 -10.98
N ARG A 90 4.68 2.79 -10.24
CA ARG A 90 5.91 3.51 -10.56
C ARG A 90 7.07 2.55 -10.72
N LEU A 91 7.69 2.57 -11.90
CA LEU A 91 8.89 1.81 -12.20
C LEU A 91 10.13 2.71 -12.14
N ILE A 92 11.17 2.26 -11.43
CA ILE A 92 12.51 2.87 -11.40
C ILE A 92 13.46 1.91 -12.10
N GLU A 93 13.93 2.28 -13.30
CA GLU A 93 14.95 1.54 -14.06
C GLU A 93 16.32 2.22 -14.06
N GLY A 94 16.41 3.44 -13.56
CA GLY A 94 17.63 4.24 -13.44
C GLY A 94 17.80 4.77 -12.04
N GLU A 95 18.51 5.88 -11.90
CA GLU A 95 18.72 6.54 -10.63
C GLU A 95 17.55 7.46 -10.27
N HIS A 96 17.05 7.35 -9.04
CA HIS A 96 16.04 8.23 -8.46
C HIS A 96 16.51 8.75 -7.10
N LEU A 97 16.73 10.06 -6.97
CA LEU A 97 17.33 10.68 -5.77
C LEU A 97 16.32 11.28 -4.78
N GLY A 98 15.05 11.35 -5.13
CA GLY A 98 14.01 11.95 -4.28
C GLY A 98 13.33 10.93 -3.37
N ASN A 99 12.71 11.42 -2.29
CA ASN A 99 11.78 10.60 -1.50
C ASN A 99 10.52 10.30 -2.31
N LEU A 100 9.95 9.12 -2.09
CA LEU A 100 8.73 8.67 -2.75
C LEU A 100 7.65 8.34 -1.73
N SER A 101 6.42 8.71 -2.05
CA SER A 101 5.24 8.29 -1.30
C SER A 101 4.12 7.96 -2.29
N LEU A 102 3.82 6.68 -2.42
CA LEU A 102 2.84 6.13 -3.35
C LEU A 102 1.78 5.37 -2.56
N GLU A 103 0.53 5.46 -2.98
CA GLU A 103 -0.55 4.59 -2.47
C GLU A 103 -0.74 3.36 -3.39
N GLY A 104 0.10 3.22 -4.40
CA GLY A 104 0.12 2.14 -5.37
C GLY A 104 1.35 1.24 -5.21
N GLU A 105 1.86 0.76 -6.35
CA GLU A 105 3.00 -0.14 -6.40
C GLU A 105 4.28 0.57 -6.86
N LEU A 106 5.37 0.35 -6.12
CA LEU A 106 6.71 0.77 -6.48
C LEU A 106 7.52 -0.43 -6.95
N GLN A 107 7.99 -0.42 -8.19
CA GLN A 107 8.92 -1.40 -8.70
C GLN A 107 10.31 -0.77 -8.88
N ILE A 108 11.32 -1.34 -8.23
CA ILE A 108 12.73 -1.00 -8.44
C ILE A 108 13.34 -2.10 -9.26
N GLY A 109 13.47 -1.86 -10.58
CA GLY A 109 13.97 -2.85 -11.54
C GLY A 109 15.44 -3.18 -11.32
N THR A 110 15.94 -4.18 -12.05
CA THR A 110 17.33 -4.71 -11.90
C THR A 110 18.42 -3.66 -12.08
N LYS A 111 18.18 -2.64 -12.90
CA LYS A 111 19.07 -1.49 -13.09
C LYS A 111 18.69 -0.29 -12.23
N GLY A 112 17.57 -0.41 -11.50
CA GLY A 112 17.03 0.65 -10.65
C GLY A 112 17.90 0.90 -9.43
N ASN A 113 18.10 2.17 -9.12
CA ASN A 113 18.80 2.64 -7.93
C ASN A 113 17.99 3.75 -7.25
N PHE A 114 17.35 3.41 -6.16
CA PHE A 114 16.65 4.39 -5.34
C PHE A 114 17.64 5.00 -4.33
N GLY A 115 18.00 6.27 -4.54
CA GLY A 115 18.95 7.04 -3.73
C GLY A 115 18.31 7.97 -2.71
N GLY A 116 16.95 8.06 -2.64
CA GLY A 116 16.25 8.86 -1.64
C GLY A 116 16.40 8.29 -0.22
N SER A 117 16.12 9.09 0.80
CA SER A 117 16.20 8.65 2.19
C SER A 117 15.05 7.71 2.59
N LYS A 118 13.86 7.88 1.99
CA LYS A 118 12.68 7.05 2.28
C LYS A 118 11.79 6.87 1.05
N ALA A 119 11.38 5.62 0.80
CA ALA A 119 10.28 5.30 -0.10
C ALA A 119 9.16 4.61 0.67
N ARG A 120 7.93 5.08 0.46
CA ARG A 120 6.71 4.47 0.97
C ARG A 120 5.80 4.10 -0.18
N ALA A 121 5.28 2.87 -0.17
CA ALA A 121 4.28 2.41 -1.12
C ALA A 121 3.36 1.38 -0.46
N ALA A 122 2.19 1.12 -1.05
CA ALA A 122 1.38 0.00 -0.60
C ALA A 122 2.13 -1.31 -0.86
N ARG A 123 2.67 -1.46 -2.05
CA ARG A 123 3.37 -2.66 -2.51
C ARG A 123 4.74 -2.29 -3.09
N ILE A 124 5.75 -3.07 -2.78
CA ILE A 124 7.11 -2.84 -3.29
C ILE A 124 7.63 -4.13 -3.93
N VAL A 125 8.00 -4.06 -5.20
CA VAL A 125 8.78 -5.08 -5.92
C VAL A 125 10.22 -4.63 -6.01
N LEU A 126 11.14 -5.40 -5.48
CA LEU A 126 12.55 -5.05 -5.42
C LEU A 126 13.40 -6.06 -6.20
N GLN A 127 14.06 -5.59 -7.24
CA GLN A 127 15.00 -6.33 -8.06
C GLN A 127 16.40 -5.67 -8.11
N GLY A 128 16.48 -4.39 -7.74
CA GLY A 128 17.67 -3.54 -7.81
C GLY A 128 18.16 -3.06 -6.45
N ARG A 129 18.56 -1.80 -6.38
CA ARG A 129 19.19 -1.21 -5.19
C ARG A 129 18.37 -0.10 -4.58
N ALA A 130 18.37 -0.03 -3.24
CA ALA A 130 17.79 1.08 -2.49
C ALA A 130 18.75 1.52 -1.39
N SER A 131 19.14 2.80 -1.37
CA SER A 131 19.98 3.37 -0.33
C SER A 131 19.17 3.79 0.90
N GLY A 132 17.91 4.19 0.71
CA GLY A 132 17.02 4.64 1.77
C GLY A 132 16.19 3.53 2.39
N PHE A 133 15.38 3.94 3.35
CA PHE A 133 14.45 3.06 4.06
C PHE A 133 13.21 2.78 3.22
N LEU A 134 12.81 1.51 3.11
CA LEU A 134 11.61 1.08 2.38
C LEU A 134 10.47 0.79 3.34
N GLU A 135 9.31 1.39 3.11
CA GLU A 135 8.09 1.16 3.89
C GLU A 135 6.99 0.63 2.97
N ALA A 136 6.61 -0.64 3.14
CA ALA A 136 5.57 -1.30 2.36
C ALA A 136 4.33 -1.52 3.24
N ALA A 137 3.22 -0.86 2.92
CA ALA A 137 2.01 -0.99 3.73
C ALA A 137 1.39 -2.39 3.64
N GLU A 138 1.43 -3.02 2.47
CA GLU A 138 0.91 -4.37 2.25
C GLU A 138 2.04 -5.40 2.22
N TRP A 139 2.93 -5.32 1.23
CA TRP A 139 4.02 -6.28 1.09
C TRP A 139 5.25 -5.70 0.37
N LEU A 140 6.41 -6.27 0.72
CA LEU A 140 7.67 -6.12 0.01
C LEU A 140 8.07 -7.48 -0.57
N ARG A 141 8.19 -7.55 -1.90
CA ARG A 141 8.59 -8.75 -2.64
C ARG A 141 9.95 -8.55 -3.29
N VAL A 142 10.83 -9.51 -3.12
CA VAL A 142 12.15 -9.55 -3.74
C VAL A 142 12.17 -10.60 -4.82
N GLU A 143 12.49 -10.19 -6.06
CA GLU A 143 12.43 -11.03 -7.25
C GLU A 143 13.78 -11.19 -7.96
N GLY A 144 14.84 -10.57 -7.45
CA GLY A 144 16.16 -10.61 -8.06
C GLY A 144 17.25 -10.46 -7.02
N GLN A 145 18.42 -9.97 -7.47
CA GLN A 145 19.53 -9.67 -6.57
C GLN A 145 19.42 -8.25 -6.06
N ALA A 146 18.83 -8.09 -4.90
CA ALA A 146 18.47 -6.82 -4.34
C ALA A 146 19.37 -6.41 -3.16
N LYS A 147 19.56 -5.10 -3.02
CA LYS A 147 20.30 -4.54 -1.89
C LYS A 147 19.59 -3.33 -1.31
N ILE A 148 19.40 -3.34 0.01
CA ILE A 148 18.87 -2.19 0.78
C ILE A 148 19.95 -1.77 1.79
N ARG A 149 20.34 -0.48 1.79
CA ARG A 149 21.35 -0.01 2.73
C ARG A 149 20.77 0.25 4.13
N SER A 150 19.61 0.88 4.21
CA SER A 150 19.04 1.36 5.48
C SER A 150 17.93 0.47 6.05
N GLY A 151 17.59 -0.64 5.40
CA GLY A 151 16.53 -1.53 5.89
C GLY A 151 15.12 -1.21 5.41
N GLY A 152 14.10 -1.82 6.06
CA GLY A 152 12.72 -1.67 5.65
C GLY A 152 11.71 -2.23 6.64
N LYS A 153 10.45 -1.85 6.46
CA LYS A 153 9.34 -2.36 7.26
C LYS A 153 8.07 -2.55 6.45
N GLY A 154 7.16 -3.36 6.94
CA GLY A 154 5.85 -3.57 6.32
C GLY A 154 5.06 -4.72 6.93
N ASN A 155 3.96 -5.12 6.25
CA ASN A 155 3.16 -6.24 6.74
C ASN A 155 3.78 -7.58 6.31
N GLN A 156 4.11 -7.75 5.04
CA GLN A 156 4.63 -9.02 4.54
C GLN A 156 5.96 -8.83 3.81
N LEU A 157 6.94 -9.68 4.11
CA LEU A 157 8.17 -9.84 3.35
C LEU A 157 8.14 -11.15 2.60
N THR A 158 8.37 -11.13 1.28
CA THR A 158 8.48 -12.34 0.46
C THR A 158 9.76 -12.29 -0.35
N ILE A 159 10.61 -13.29 -0.22
CA ILE A 159 11.82 -13.47 -1.03
C ILE A 159 11.64 -14.71 -1.87
N LEU A 160 11.50 -14.53 -3.19
CA LEU A 160 11.23 -15.62 -4.10
C LEU A 160 12.44 -16.54 -4.28
N GLU A 161 12.19 -17.75 -4.73
CA GLU A 161 13.25 -18.72 -5.08
C GLU A 161 14.23 -18.12 -6.11
N GLY A 162 15.52 -18.28 -5.86
CA GLY A 162 16.59 -17.71 -6.70
C GLY A 162 16.82 -16.20 -6.50
N ALA A 163 15.97 -15.52 -5.75
CA ALA A 163 16.20 -14.13 -5.36
C ALA A 163 17.12 -14.02 -4.16
N SER A 164 17.80 -12.89 -4.02
CA SER A 164 18.63 -12.57 -2.85
C SER A 164 18.40 -11.14 -2.39
N LEU A 165 18.35 -10.95 -1.07
CA LEU A 165 18.28 -9.66 -0.43
C LEU A 165 19.44 -9.49 0.55
N GLU A 166 20.22 -8.45 0.35
CA GLU A 166 21.19 -7.94 1.33
C GLU A 166 20.67 -6.63 1.92
N ALA A 167 20.41 -6.60 3.23
CA ALA A 167 19.97 -5.40 3.94
C ALA A 167 20.97 -5.02 5.03
N GLY A 168 21.27 -3.72 5.16
CA GLY A 168 22.29 -3.24 6.12
C GLY A 168 21.76 -3.25 7.54
N ASP A 169 20.59 -2.70 7.78
CA ASP A 169 20.09 -2.48 9.14
C ASP A 169 18.93 -3.43 9.49
N LEU A 170 17.84 -2.86 9.98
CA LEU A 170 16.65 -3.54 10.46
C LEU A 170 15.66 -3.83 9.33
N LEU A 171 15.23 -5.08 9.23
CA LEU A 171 14.03 -5.51 8.52
C LEU A 171 12.94 -5.87 9.53
N SER A 172 11.80 -5.16 9.49
CA SER A 172 10.70 -5.34 10.45
C SER A 172 9.37 -5.57 9.73
N PHE A 173 8.80 -6.77 9.83
CA PHE A 173 7.56 -7.15 9.16
C PHE A 173 6.65 -7.94 10.11
N GLU A 174 5.34 -7.98 9.79
CA GLU A 174 4.39 -8.80 10.53
C GLU A 174 4.53 -10.28 10.15
N SER A 175 4.80 -10.59 8.88
CA SER A 175 5.03 -11.96 8.41
C SER A 175 6.17 -12.00 7.41
N GLY A 176 6.82 -13.17 7.29
CA GLY A 176 7.93 -13.36 6.36
C GLY A 176 7.92 -14.73 5.70
N GLU A 177 8.15 -14.77 4.38
CA GLU A 177 8.35 -15.98 3.60
C GLU A 177 9.64 -15.87 2.80
N VAL A 178 10.57 -16.81 3.01
CA VAL A 178 11.91 -16.78 2.41
C VAL A 178 12.19 -18.11 1.72
N ASP A 179 12.07 -18.10 0.37
CA ASP A 179 12.45 -19.23 -0.48
C ASP A 179 13.82 -19.00 -1.18
N GLY A 180 14.33 -17.77 -1.11
CA GLY A 180 15.64 -17.35 -1.61
C GLY A 180 16.65 -17.09 -0.49
N GLU A 181 17.58 -16.16 -0.71
CA GLU A 181 18.62 -15.81 0.27
C GLU A 181 18.34 -14.43 0.90
N LEU A 182 18.37 -14.37 2.24
CA LEU A 182 18.27 -13.13 3.00
C LEU A 182 19.52 -12.97 3.87
N ARG A 183 20.16 -11.81 3.77
CA ARG A 183 21.23 -11.37 4.69
C ARG A 183 20.91 -10.00 5.25
N CYS A 184 20.93 -9.85 6.58
CA CYS A 184 20.69 -8.56 7.24
C CYS A 184 21.36 -8.56 8.63
N GLU A 185 21.45 -7.38 9.24
CA GLU A 185 21.88 -7.29 10.65
C GLU A 185 20.76 -7.76 11.57
N THR A 186 19.58 -7.18 11.47
CA THR A 186 18.44 -7.53 12.32
C THR A 186 17.21 -7.86 11.50
N LEU A 187 16.65 -9.05 11.72
CA LEU A 187 15.35 -9.47 11.18
C LEU A 187 14.32 -9.55 12.31
N SER A 188 13.27 -8.77 12.22
CA SER A 188 12.15 -8.78 13.17
C SER A 188 10.86 -9.15 12.48
N ILE A 189 10.30 -10.31 12.77
CA ILE A 189 9.00 -10.79 12.25
C ILE A 189 8.05 -10.95 13.42
N ALA A 190 7.04 -10.10 13.52
CA ALA A 190 6.14 -10.10 14.67
C ALA A 190 5.28 -11.38 14.76
N GLY A 191 4.85 -11.91 13.62
CA GLY A 191 4.08 -13.15 13.49
C GLY A 191 4.93 -14.32 13.00
N MET A 192 4.54 -14.94 11.89
CA MET A 192 5.14 -16.14 11.34
C MET A 192 6.29 -15.85 10.38
N LEU A 193 7.45 -16.46 10.61
CA LEU A 193 8.55 -16.56 9.65
C LEU A 193 8.58 -17.98 9.07
N ARG A 194 8.38 -18.11 7.76
CA ARG A 194 8.52 -19.34 7.00
C ARG A 194 9.81 -19.31 6.19
N VAL A 195 10.64 -20.30 6.34
CA VAL A 195 11.85 -20.52 5.52
C VAL A 195 11.63 -21.76 4.68
N GLY A 196 11.47 -21.58 3.38
CA GLY A 196 11.21 -22.68 2.45
C GLY A 196 12.42 -23.58 2.20
N PRO A 197 12.28 -24.66 1.38
CA PRO A 197 13.30 -25.72 1.23
C PRO A 197 14.64 -25.22 0.68
N ARG A 198 14.62 -24.14 -0.10
CA ARG A 198 15.82 -23.49 -0.65
C ARG A 198 16.13 -22.16 0.04
N GLY A 199 15.30 -21.77 1.00
CA GLY A 199 15.44 -20.55 1.75
C GLY A 199 16.68 -20.56 2.64
N ARG A 200 17.39 -19.44 2.63
CA ARG A 200 18.54 -19.22 3.51
C ARG A 200 18.44 -17.85 4.16
N VAL A 201 18.36 -17.83 5.46
CA VAL A 201 18.36 -16.60 6.27
C VAL A 201 19.64 -16.53 7.08
N VAL A 202 20.37 -15.43 6.95
CA VAL A 202 21.57 -15.12 7.72
C VAL A 202 21.39 -13.73 8.33
N ALA A 203 21.27 -13.65 9.65
CA ALA A 203 21.17 -12.37 10.34
C ALA A 203 21.94 -12.42 11.66
N GLU A 204 22.45 -11.28 12.13
CA GLU A 204 23.08 -11.23 13.43
C GLU A 204 22.04 -11.45 14.54
N LYS A 205 20.90 -10.78 14.44
CA LYS A 205 19.77 -10.96 15.36
C LYS A 205 18.48 -11.27 14.60
N ILE A 206 17.76 -12.30 15.07
CA ILE A 206 16.47 -12.71 14.52
C ILE A 206 15.44 -12.69 15.64
N VAL A 207 14.36 -11.93 15.47
CA VAL A 207 13.24 -11.87 16.41
C VAL A 207 11.99 -12.31 15.67
N PHE A 208 11.28 -13.31 16.19
CA PHE A 208 10.08 -13.85 15.54
C PHE A 208 9.02 -14.27 16.56
N GLY A 209 7.76 -14.26 16.13
CA GLY A 209 6.67 -14.84 16.91
C GLY A 209 6.61 -16.35 16.76
N GLU A 210 6.50 -16.81 15.51
CA GLU A 210 6.48 -18.22 15.15
C GLU A 210 7.48 -18.49 14.04
N LEU A 211 8.10 -19.67 14.05
CA LEU A 211 9.09 -20.06 13.05
C LEU A 211 8.76 -21.42 12.46
N THR A 212 8.72 -21.48 11.12
CA THR A 212 8.67 -22.73 10.38
C THR A 212 9.86 -22.79 9.43
N VAL A 213 10.69 -23.81 9.55
CA VAL A 213 11.79 -24.09 8.62
C VAL A 213 11.51 -25.42 7.94
N GLU A 214 11.33 -25.39 6.63
CA GLU A 214 11.07 -26.59 5.82
C GLU A 214 12.36 -27.40 5.62
N LEU A 215 12.19 -28.68 5.24
CA LEU A 215 13.33 -29.57 5.01
C LEU A 215 14.25 -29.02 3.89
N GLY A 216 15.47 -28.70 4.23
CA GLY A 216 16.47 -28.07 3.35
C GLY A 216 16.67 -26.59 3.61
N GLY A 217 15.70 -25.89 4.22
CA GLY A 217 15.82 -24.50 4.62
C GLY A 217 16.91 -24.28 5.69
N ARG A 218 17.53 -23.11 5.69
CA ARG A 218 18.63 -22.76 6.60
C ARG A 218 18.40 -21.42 7.28
N LEU A 219 18.57 -21.40 8.60
CA LEU A 219 18.52 -20.20 9.42
C LEU A 219 19.82 -20.09 10.23
N SER A 220 20.49 -18.96 10.18
CA SER A 220 21.72 -18.68 10.91
C SER A 220 21.65 -17.32 11.58
N GLY A 221 21.90 -17.26 12.90
CA GLY A 221 21.87 -16.02 13.69
C GLY A 221 21.50 -16.26 15.14
N TYR A 222 21.49 -15.21 15.95
CA TYR A 222 20.98 -15.28 17.31
C TYR A 222 19.47 -15.09 17.30
N GLY A 223 18.71 -16.14 17.64
CA GLY A 223 17.24 -16.14 17.67
C GLY A 223 16.67 -15.70 19.00
N GLU A 224 15.67 -14.83 19.00
CA GLU A 224 14.87 -14.42 20.15
C GLU A 224 13.39 -14.60 19.83
N VAL A 225 12.67 -15.39 20.62
CA VAL A 225 11.22 -15.59 20.46
C VAL A 225 10.50 -14.49 21.21
N LYS A 226 9.69 -13.68 20.51
CA LYS A 226 8.74 -12.81 21.19
C LYS A 226 7.60 -13.66 21.72
N SER A 227 7.59 -13.94 23.03
CA SER A 227 6.42 -14.50 23.67
C SER A 227 5.26 -13.48 23.56
N LYS A 228 4.14 -13.87 22.94
CA LYS A 228 2.90 -13.12 23.11
C LYS A 228 2.61 -13.04 24.62
N PRO A 229 2.25 -11.85 25.18
CA PRO A 229 1.72 -11.80 26.52
C PRO A 229 0.54 -12.78 26.57
N ALA A 230 0.58 -13.73 27.52
CA ALA A 230 -0.49 -14.68 27.71
C ALA A 230 -1.78 -13.88 27.89
N GLU A 231 -2.70 -13.98 26.95
CA GLU A 231 -4.06 -13.50 27.15
C GLU A 231 -4.56 -14.17 28.43
N ALA A 232 -4.83 -13.35 29.46
CA ALA A 232 -5.34 -13.80 30.73
C ALA A 232 -6.59 -14.64 30.43
N ARG A 233 -6.46 -15.97 30.57
CA ARG A 233 -7.62 -16.87 30.53
C ARG A 233 -8.57 -16.35 31.59
N LYS A 234 -9.68 -15.77 31.20
CA LYS A 234 -10.83 -15.55 32.08
C LYS A 234 -11.23 -16.95 32.55
N GLU A 235 -10.92 -17.26 33.79
CA GLU A 235 -11.50 -18.42 34.45
C GLU A 235 -13.02 -18.28 34.39
N PRO A 236 -13.74 -19.34 34.00
CA PRO A 236 -15.20 -19.32 34.08
C PRO A 236 -15.58 -19.21 35.56
N ALA A 237 -16.35 -18.21 35.90
CA ALA A 237 -16.93 -18.04 37.23
C ALA A 237 -17.67 -19.33 37.60
N SER A 238 -17.22 -20.00 38.65
CA SER A 238 -17.92 -21.11 39.25
C SER A 238 -19.20 -20.61 39.90
N GLU A 239 -20.32 -20.88 39.27
CA GLU A 239 -21.66 -20.75 39.90
C GLU A 239 -21.91 -21.97 40.79
N ASP A 240 -21.38 -21.97 42.00
CA ASP A 240 -21.82 -22.83 43.08
C ASP A 240 -22.77 -22.07 44.00
N GLY A 241 -24.02 -22.04 43.58
CA GLY A 241 -25.16 -21.57 44.38
C GLY A 241 -26.00 -22.76 44.86
N ILE A 242 -25.54 -23.48 45.88
CA ILE A 242 -26.38 -24.47 46.58
C ILE A 242 -27.31 -23.73 47.52
N SER A 243 -28.59 -23.65 47.18
CA SER A 243 -29.64 -23.23 48.12
C SER A 243 -30.11 -24.42 48.93
N GLU A 244 -29.72 -24.47 50.19
CA GLU A 244 -30.34 -25.32 51.20
C GLU A 244 -31.74 -24.81 51.52
N THR A 245 -32.74 -25.59 51.15
CA THR A 245 -34.12 -25.41 51.60
C THR A 245 -34.31 -26.24 52.86
N SER A 246 -34.26 -25.58 54.02
CA SER A 246 -34.66 -26.22 55.33
C SER A 246 -36.18 -26.35 55.41
N LEU A 247 -36.64 -27.58 55.47
CA LEU A 247 -37.96 -28.00 55.92
C LEU A 247 -38.03 -27.89 57.46
N GLN A 248 -38.98 -27.09 57.99
CA GLN A 248 -39.49 -27.28 59.35
C GLN A 248 -41.00 -27.21 59.33
N LYS A 249 -41.59 -28.34 59.76
CA LYS A 249 -42.87 -28.61 60.35
C LYS A 249 -44.08 -27.75 59.93
#